data_9374bb08892c207da60cc2500c359131
#
_entry.id   9374bb08892c207da60cc2500c359131
#
_cell.length_a   1.000
_cell.length_b   1.000
_cell.length_c   1.000
_cell.angle_alpha   90.00
_cell.angle_beta   90.00
_cell.angle_gamma   90.00
#
_symmetry.space_group_name_H-M   'P 1'
#
loop_
_entity.id
_entity.type
_entity.pdbx_description
1 polymer ?
#
loop_
_entity_poly.entity_id
_entity_poly.type
_entity_poly.pdbx_seq_one_letter_code
_entity_poly.pdbx_strand_id
1 'polypeptide(L)'
;RYRSVLGWCANGVDSLADRLGFREFENDNFEVMEIFEQNNPDIFFDSVVLSAMIASCAFVYISKGDNDEVRLQVVEASNATGVIDPITGLLTEGYAVLSRDEYGKPETEAYFLPYRTDFYIGGSYVESIESNVAYPLLVPVVHRPDAVRPFGRSRITRSGIYYQSYAKRTLERADITAEFYSFPQKYVLGTDP
;
A
#
# COMPACT_ATOMS: atom_id res chain seq x y z
N ARG A 1 24.15 -7.66 20.07
CA ARG A 1 24.01 -7.94 18.64
C ARG A 1 23.79 -6.61 17.92
N TYR A 2 24.76 -6.18 17.11
CA TYR A 2 24.68 -4.94 16.33
C TYR A 2 23.55 -5.05 15.31
N ARG A 3 22.73 -4.00 15.22
CA ARG A 3 21.62 -3.95 14.29
C ARG A 3 21.52 -2.55 13.69
N SER A 4 22.08 -2.38 12.50
CA SER A 4 21.93 -1.14 11.76
C SER A 4 20.54 -1.03 11.14
N VAL A 5 19.92 0.13 11.27
CA VAL A 5 18.63 0.45 10.65
C VAL A 5 18.86 1.54 9.61
N LEU A 6 18.44 1.28 8.37
CA LEU A 6 18.54 2.24 7.27
C LEU A 6 17.14 2.51 6.70
N GLY A 7 16.76 3.78 6.60
CA GLY A 7 15.46 4.23 6.13
C GLY A 7 15.44 4.73 4.68
N TRP A 8 16.42 4.40 3.83
CA TRP A 8 16.54 5.01 2.50
C TRP A 8 15.33 4.74 1.60
N CYS A 9 14.77 3.54 1.64
CA CYS A 9 13.58 3.22 0.86
C CYS A 9 12.36 3.98 1.37
N ALA A 10 12.16 4.09 2.68
CA ALA A 10 11.09 4.88 3.28
C ALA A 10 11.24 6.36 2.91
N ASN A 11 12.39 6.97 3.21
CA ASN A 11 12.65 8.37 2.87
C ASN A 11 12.46 8.68 1.37
N GLY A 12 12.77 7.71 0.49
CA GLY A 12 12.57 7.85 -0.96
C GLY A 12 11.09 7.87 -1.37
N VAL A 13 10.21 7.27 -0.59
CA VAL A 13 8.75 7.31 -0.78
C VAL A 13 8.18 8.55 -0.12
N ASP A 14 8.45 8.74 1.18
CA ASP A 14 7.90 9.80 2.01
C ASP A 14 8.22 11.18 1.43
N SER A 15 9.47 11.43 1.02
CA SER A 15 9.88 12.71 0.43
C SER A 15 9.16 13.08 -0.87
N LEU A 16 8.55 12.11 -1.56
CA LEU A 16 7.70 12.37 -2.73
C LEU A 16 6.23 12.48 -2.32
N ALA A 17 5.75 11.61 -1.44
CA ALA A 17 4.40 11.64 -0.93
C ALA A 17 4.09 12.98 -0.26
N ASP A 18 4.98 13.49 0.59
CA ASP A 18 4.85 14.77 1.30
C ASP A 18 4.75 16.02 0.37
N ARG A 19 5.09 15.85 -0.92
CA ARG A 19 4.95 16.92 -1.92
C ARG A 19 3.61 16.89 -2.65
N LEU A 20 2.85 15.82 -2.47
CA LEU A 20 1.55 15.64 -3.08
C LEU A 20 0.49 15.97 -2.04
N GLY A 21 -0.20 17.08 -2.22
CA GLY A 21 -1.34 17.46 -1.41
C GLY A 21 -2.55 17.62 -2.31
N PHE A 22 -3.66 17.03 -1.91
CA PHE A 22 -4.93 17.33 -2.53
C PHE A 22 -5.33 18.76 -2.14
N ARG A 23 -5.89 19.53 -3.08
CA ARG A 23 -6.36 20.88 -2.80
C ARG A 23 -7.87 20.97 -2.94
N GLU A 24 -8.36 20.87 -4.17
CA GLU A 24 -9.77 21.04 -4.47
C GLU A 24 -10.09 20.48 -5.86
N PHE A 25 -11.38 20.23 -6.11
CA PHE A 25 -11.88 19.99 -7.46
C PHE A 25 -12.27 21.32 -8.10
N GLU A 26 -11.72 21.59 -9.27
CA GLU A 26 -12.13 22.76 -10.06
C GLU A 26 -13.47 22.44 -10.77
N ASN A 27 -14.44 23.37 -10.69
CA ASN A 27 -15.78 23.21 -11.27
C ASN A 27 -16.55 21.97 -10.78
N ASP A 28 -16.61 21.79 -9.47
CA ASP A 28 -17.33 20.66 -8.84
C ASP A 28 -18.86 20.81 -8.96
N ASN A 29 -19.41 20.38 -10.11
CA ASN A 29 -20.84 20.40 -10.38
C ASN A 29 -21.60 19.22 -9.75
N PHE A 30 -20.90 18.25 -9.13
CA PHE A 30 -21.48 17.03 -8.56
C PHE A 30 -21.34 16.95 -7.05
N GLU A 31 -20.88 18.03 -6.40
CA GLU A 31 -20.66 18.09 -4.94
C GLU A 31 -19.69 17.02 -4.44
N VAL A 32 -18.72 16.65 -5.31
CA VAL A 32 -17.74 15.60 -5.00
C VAL A 32 -16.85 16.02 -3.84
N MET A 33 -16.58 17.33 -3.69
CA MET A 33 -15.79 17.86 -2.59
C MET A 33 -16.43 17.54 -1.23
N GLU A 34 -17.76 17.62 -1.11
CA GLU A 34 -18.45 17.29 0.13
C GLU A 34 -18.26 15.82 0.52
N ILE A 35 -18.21 14.91 -0.46
CA ILE A 35 -17.95 13.49 -0.22
C ILE A 35 -16.54 13.32 0.37
N PHE A 36 -15.55 14.01 -0.16
CA PHE A 36 -14.18 13.93 0.36
C PHE A 36 -14.05 14.59 1.74
N GLU A 37 -14.70 15.71 2.00
CA GLU A 37 -14.71 16.36 3.31
C GLU A 37 -15.31 15.44 4.39
N GLN A 38 -16.36 14.69 4.08
CA GLN A 38 -16.95 13.69 4.99
C GLN A 38 -16.02 12.49 5.25
N ASN A 39 -15.09 12.22 4.36
CA ASN A 39 -14.15 11.09 4.44
C ASN A 39 -12.73 11.47 4.87
N ASN A 40 -12.53 12.63 5.52
CA ASN A 40 -11.24 13.14 5.98
C ASN A 40 -10.19 13.14 4.83
N PRO A 41 -10.25 14.13 3.93
CA PRO A 41 -9.49 14.14 2.68
C PRO A 41 -7.98 14.04 2.89
N ASP A 42 -7.43 14.66 3.92
CA ASP A 42 -5.99 14.63 4.20
C ASP A 42 -5.50 13.21 4.46
N ILE A 43 -6.15 12.50 5.39
CA ILE A 43 -5.79 11.11 5.72
C ILE A 43 -6.07 10.18 4.53
N PHE A 44 -7.18 10.39 3.82
CA PHE A 44 -7.56 9.58 2.68
C PHE A 44 -6.52 9.67 1.55
N PHE A 45 -6.16 10.89 1.12
CA PHE A 45 -5.20 11.08 0.04
C PHE A 45 -3.80 10.65 0.41
N ASP A 46 -3.34 10.94 1.63
CA ASP A 46 -2.04 10.49 2.11
C ASP A 46 -1.97 8.95 2.12
N SER A 47 -2.98 8.29 2.65
CA SER A 47 -3.03 6.82 2.73
C SER A 47 -3.01 6.18 1.35
N VAL A 48 -3.83 6.68 0.42
CA VAL A 48 -3.94 6.08 -0.92
C VAL A 48 -2.68 6.31 -1.75
N VAL A 49 -2.09 7.51 -1.68
CA VAL A 49 -0.87 7.86 -2.40
C VAL A 49 0.30 7.06 -1.87
N LEU A 50 0.48 7.02 -0.56
CA LEU A 50 1.57 6.30 0.09
C LEU A 50 1.48 4.80 -0.21
N SER A 51 0.29 4.19 -0.08
CA SER A 51 0.06 2.78 -0.39
C SER A 51 0.36 2.45 -1.85
N ALA A 52 -0.10 3.29 -2.79
CA ALA A 52 0.17 3.10 -4.22
C ALA A 52 1.67 3.24 -4.55
N MET A 53 2.39 4.15 -3.92
CA MET A 53 3.83 4.29 -4.12
C MET A 53 4.63 3.11 -3.56
N ILE A 54 4.24 2.58 -2.42
CA ILE A 54 4.91 1.43 -1.78
C ILE A 54 4.62 0.15 -2.54
N ALA A 55 3.34 -0.16 -2.79
CA ALA A 55 2.91 -1.46 -3.30
C ALA A 55 2.69 -1.51 -4.81
N SER A 56 2.84 -0.41 -5.54
CA SER A 56 2.50 -0.16 -6.94
C SER A 56 1.06 0.28 -7.19
N CYS A 57 0.11 -0.20 -6.43
CA CYS A 57 -1.28 0.22 -6.46
C CYS A 57 -1.89 0.19 -5.07
N ALA A 58 -2.99 0.89 -4.92
CA ALA A 58 -3.94 0.78 -3.83
C ALA A 58 -5.33 0.74 -4.44
N PHE A 59 -6.33 0.41 -3.66
CA PHE A 59 -7.71 0.42 -4.12
C PHE A 59 -8.56 1.28 -3.19
N VAL A 60 -9.59 1.87 -3.74
CA VAL A 60 -10.60 2.60 -2.98
C VAL A 60 -11.91 1.86 -3.12
N TYR A 61 -12.42 1.32 -2.03
CA TYR A 61 -13.76 0.77 -1.94
C TYR A 61 -14.74 1.89 -1.64
N ILE A 62 -15.76 2.00 -2.48
CA ILE A 62 -16.85 2.98 -2.35
C ILE A 62 -18.05 2.26 -1.78
N SER A 63 -18.54 2.69 -0.64
CA SER A 63 -19.69 2.11 0.05
C SER A 63 -20.68 3.20 0.48
N LYS A 64 -21.85 2.79 0.92
CA LYS A 64 -22.82 3.66 1.60
C LYS A 64 -22.78 3.39 3.10
N GLY A 65 -22.82 4.44 3.90
CA GLY A 65 -23.03 4.38 5.33
C GLY A 65 -24.52 4.32 5.70
N ASP A 66 -24.78 4.28 7.02
CA ASP A 66 -26.14 4.10 7.56
C ASP A 66 -27.10 5.25 7.22
N ASN A 67 -26.57 6.43 6.94
CA ASN A 67 -27.35 7.63 6.58
C ASN A 67 -27.28 7.95 5.08
N ASP A 68 -27.05 6.97 4.24
CA ASP A 68 -26.83 7.10 2.79
C ASP A 68 -25.59 7.92 2.39
N GLU A 69 -24.72 8.32 3.35
CA GLU A 69 -23.49 9.00 3.03
C GLU A 69 -22.52 8.07 2.27
N VAL A 70 -21.77 8.64 1.33
CA VAL A 70 -20.74 7.92 0.59
C VAL A 70 -19.48 7.77 1.47
N ARG A 71 -19.03 6.53 1.66
CA ARG A 71 -17.80 6.20 2.39
C ARG A 71 -16.72 5.71 1.45
N LEU A 72 -15.51 6.21 1.66
CA LEU A 72 -14.32 5.87 0.90
C LEU A 72 -13.34 5.13 1.82
N GLN A 73 -13.11 3.87 1.53
CA GLN A 73 -12.16 3.04 2.28
C GLN A 73 -10.95 2.72 1.42
N VAL A 74 -9.75 3.04 1.90
CA VAL A 74 -8.50 2.63 1.25
C VAL A 74 -8.21 1.17 1.57
N VAL A 75 -8.00 0.38 0.53
CA VAL A 75 -7.65 -1.05 0.62
C VAL A 75 -6.27 -1.22 -0.01
N GLU A 76 -5.35 -1.81 0.75
CA GLU A 76 -3.99 -2.07 0.25
C GLU A 76 -3.97 -3.15 -0.84
N ALA A 77 -2.93 -3.11 -1.69
CA ALA A 77 -2.74 -4.09 -2.76
C ALA A 77 -2.62 -5.55 -2.29
N SER A 78 -2.23 -5.77 -1.04
CA SER A 78 -2.17 -7.11 -0.44
C SER A 78 -3.55 -7.70 -0.14
N ASN A 79 -4.58 -6.85 -0.05
CA ASN A 79 -5.94 -7.21 0.30
C ASN A 79 -6.93 -7.07 -0.86
N ALA A 80 -6.50 -6.59 -2.02
CA ALA A 80 -7.38 -6.44 -3.17
C ALA A 80 -6.69 -6.79 -4.48
N THR A 81 -7.48 -7.21 -5.45
CA THR A 81 -7.06 -7.49 -6.83
C THR A 81 -8.24 -7.29 -7.79
N GLY A 82 -7.98 -7.42 -9.08
CA GLY A 82 -9.03 -7.34 -10.10
C GLY A 82 -8.49 -7.43 -11.51
N VAL A 83 -9.36 -7.19 -12.48
CA VAL A 83 -9.01 -7.12 -13.89
C VAL A 83 -9.16 -5.67 -14.34
N ILE A 84 -8.05 -5.05 -14.74
CA ILE A 84 -8.03 -3.68 -15.26
C ILE A 84 -8.39 -3.68 -16.75
N ASP A 85 -9.35 -2.86 -17.12
CA ASP A 85 -9.57 -2.49 -18.51
C ASP A 85 -8.43 -1.57 -18.99
N PRO A 86 -7.66 -1.97 -19.99
CA PRO A 86 -6.51 -1.21 -20.47
C PRO A 86 -6.88 0.14 -21.12
N ILE A 87 -8.15 0.34 -21.45
CA ILE A 87 -8.63 1.57 -22.10
C ILE A 87 -9.04 2.59 -21.06
N THR A 88 -9.85 2.18 -20.07
CA THR A 88 -10.40 3.08 -19.06
C THR A 88 -9.51 3.19 -17.83
N GLY A 89 -8.67 2.19 -17.57
CA GLY A 89 -7.87 2.08 -16.34
C GLY A 89 -8.69 1.69 -15.10
N LEU A 90 -10.00 1.46 -15.27
CA LEU A 90 -10.89 0.99 -14.21
C LEU A 90 -10.94 -0.54 -14.17
N LEU A 91 -11.49 -1.10 -13.10
CA LEU A 91 -11.72 -2.53 -13.03
C LEU A 91 -12.95 -2.95 -13.84
N THR A 92 -12.87 -4.09 -14.51
CA THR A 92 -14.04 -4.82 -15.05
C THR A 92 -14.64 -5.74 -14.01
N GLU A 93 -13.81 -6.27 -13.11
CA GLU A 93 -14.19 -7.03 -11.94
C GLU A 93 -13.10 -6.88 -10.87
N GLY A 94 -13.48 -6.97 -9.60
CA GLY A 94 -12.57 -6.82 -8.48
C GLY A 94 -12.90 -7.74 -7.32
N TYR A 95 -11.91 -7.99 -6.48
CA TYR A 95 -12.05 -8.73 -5.24
C TYR A 95 -11.26 -8.02 -4.15
N ALA A 96 -11.82 -7.94 -2.95
CA ALA A 96 -11.11 -7.40 -1.79
C ALA A 96 -11.47 -8.16 -0.51
N VAL A 97 -10.45 -8.29 0.35
CA VAL A 97 -10.62 -8.67 1.75
C VAL A 97 -10.82 -7.38 2.54
N LEU A 98 -12.02 -7.21 3.10
CA LEU A 98 -12.43 -5.99 3.82
C LEU A 98 -12.10 -6.06 5.30
N SER A 99 -12.18 -7.25 5.91
CA SER A 99 -11.73 -7.48 7.29
C SER A 99 -11.03 -8.83 7.44
N ARG A 100 -10.22 -8.94 8.51
CA ARG A 100 -9.54 -10.17 8.89
C ARG A 100 -9.81 -10.46 10.35
N ASP A 101 -9.83 -11.74 10.70
CA ASP A 101 -9.92 -12.19 12.08
C ASP A 101 -8.61 -11.96 12.86
N GLU A 102 -8.62 -12.25 14.16
CA GLU A 102 -7.44 -12.13 15.03
C GLU A 102 -6.24 -12.99 14.61
N TYR A 103 -6.47 -14.02 13.77
CA TYR A 103 -5.44 -14.90 13.22
C TYR A 103 -4.96 -14.46 11.83
N GLY A 104 -5.48 -13.35 11.30
CA GLY A 104 -5.15 -12.81 9.99
C GLY A 104 -5.83 -13.51 8.81
N LYS A 105 -6.83 -14.39 9.06
CA LYS A 105 -7.62 -15.00 8.00
C LYS A 105 -8.69 -14.02 7.50
N PRO A 106 -9.04 -14.05 6.21
CA PRO A 106 -10.16 -13.29 5.68
C PRO A 106 -11.44 -13.58 6.45
N GLU A 107 -12.08 -12.54 6.98
CA GLU A 107 -13.37 -12.62 7.66
C GLU A 107 -14.46 -12.10 6.75
N THR A 108 -14.36 -10.87 6.27
CA THR A 108 -15.29 -10.28 5.30
C THR A 108 -14.57 -10.07 3.98
N GLU A 109 -15.15 -10.59 2.93
CA GLU A 109 -14.66 -10.53 1.57
C GLU A 109 -15.74 -9.98 0.64
N ALA A 110 -15.35 -9.26 -0.40
CA ALA A 110 -16.28 -8.74 -1.40
C ALA A 110 -15.78 -8.99 -2.82
N TYR A 111 -16.71 -9.39 -3.69
CA TYR A 111 -16.49 -9.52 -5.13
C TYR A 111 -17.28 -8.43 -5.87
N PHE A 112 -16.54 -7.56 -6.53
CA PHE A 112 -17.07 -6.37 -7.16
C PHE A 112 -17.29 -6.60 -8.65
N LEU A 113 -18.50 -6.41 -9.09
CA LEU A 113 -18.93 -6.52 -10.47
C LEU A 113 -19.61 -5.22 -10.92
N PRO A 114 -19.76 -4.99 -12.23
CA PRO A 114 -20.66 -3.96 -12.72
C PRO A 114 -22.07 -4.16 -12.15
N TYR A 115 -22.66 -3.10 -11.66
CA TYR A 115 -24.02 -3.04 -11.10
C TYR A 115 -24.26 -3.82 -9.81
N ARG A 116 -23.24 -4.54 -9.24
CA ARG A 116 -23.43 -5.28 -7.99
C ARG A 116 -22.13 -5.58 -7.25
N THR A 117 -22.24 -5.82 -5.96
CA THR A 117 -21.18 -6.33 -5.09
C THR A 117 -21.70 -7.52 -4.30
N ASP A 118 -21.00 -8.65 -4.39
CA ASP A 118 -21.34 -9.89 -3.68
C ASP A 118 -20.46 -10.00 -2.43
N PHE A 119 -21.06 -10.18 -1.24
CA PHE A 119 -20.35 -10.27 0.03
C PHE A 119 -20.27 -11.71 0.54
N TYR A 120 -19.13 -12.01 1.16
CA TYR A 120 -18.83 -13.30 1.73
C TYR A 120 -18.32 -13.10 3.17
N ILE A 121 -18.71 -13.99 4.08
CA ILE A 121 -18.19 -14.06 5.45
C ILE A 121 -17.65 -15.46 5.68
N GLY A 122 -16.37 -15.56 6.07
CA GLY A 122 -15.70 -16.85 6.29
C GLY A 122 -15.72 -17.77 5.05
N GLY A 123 -15.68 -17.17 3.85
CA GLY A 123 -15.75 -17.90 2.57
C GLY A 123 -17.15 -18.33 2.14
N SER A 124 -18.21 -18.02 2.92
CA SER A 124 -19.59 -18.32 2.57
C SER A 124 -20.29 -17.08 2.03
N TYR A 125 -21.02 -17.22 0.92
CA TYR A 125 -21.84 -16.15 0.37
C TYR A 125 -22.92 -15.72 1.38
N VAL A 126 -23.08 -14.41 1.55
CA VAL A 126 -24.04 -13.81 2.47
C VAL A 126 -25.13 -13.07 1.72
N GLU A 127 -24.74 -12.07 0.93
CA GLU A 127 -25.69 -11.21 0.22
C GLU A 127 -25.06 -10.57 -1.02
N SER A 128 -25.91 -10.02 -1.88
CA SER A 128 -25.52 -9.22 -3.03
C SER A 128 -26.21 -7.87 -2.96
N ILE A 129 -25.43 -6.80 -3.04
CA ILE A 129 -25.93 -5.43 -3.07
C ILE A 129 -25.87 -4.92 -4.51
N GLU A 130 -27.04 -4.58 -5.07
CA GLU A 130 -27.14 -3.99 -6.40
C GLU A 130 -26.80 -2.50 -6.35
N SER A 131 -26.20 -1.99 -7.41
CA SER A 131 -25.90 -0.58 -7.63
C SER A 131 -26.33 -0.15 -9.04
N ASN A 132 -26.53 1.15 -9.23
CA ASN A 132 -26.81 1.71 -10.55
C ASN A 132 -25.53 2.10 -11.32
N VAL A 133 -24.36 1.67 -10.85
CA VAL A 133 -23.06 2.04 -11.39
C VAL A 133 -22.56 0.94 -12.30
N ALA A 134 -22.20 1.30 -13.55
CA ALA A 134 -21.71 0.38 -14.57
C ALA A 134 -20.27 -0.13 -14.34
N TYR A 135 -19.64 0.30 -13.27
CA TYR A 135 -18.29 -0.08 -12.89
C TYR A 135 -18.27 -0.69 -11.50
N PRO A 136 -17.34 -1.62 -11.22
CA PRO A 136 -17.10 -2.12 -9.86
C PRO A 136 -16.86 -0.98 -8.87
N LEU A 137 -17.46 -1.05 -7.69
CA LEU A 137 -17.28 -0.06 -6.61
C LEU A 137 -15.91 -0.22 -5.89
N LEU A 138 -14.94 -0.78 -6.58
CA LEU A 138 -13.54 -0.88 -6.18
C LEU A 138 -12.68 -0.18 -7.25
N VAL A 139 -12.13 0.97 -6.91
CA VAL A 139 -11.40 1.82 -7.85
C VAL A 139 -9.89 1.64 -7.65
N PRO A 140 -9.12 1.25 -8.67
CA PRO A 140 -7.67 1.12 -8.55
C PRO A 140 -7.00 2.49 -8.64
N VAL A 141 -6.10 2.78 -7.70
CA VAL A 141 -5.18 3.92 -7.74
C VAL A 141 -3.79 3.39 -8.01
N VAL A 142 -3.25 3.67 -9.18
CA VAL A 142 -2.06 2.99 -9.72
C VAL A 142 -0.89 3.95 -9.89
N HIS A 143 0.26 3.58 -9.33
CA HIS A 143 1.49 4.35 -9.47
C HIS A 143 2.29 3.87 -10.68
N ARG A 144 2.45 4.73 -11.71
CA ARG A 144 3.22 4.49 -12.93
C ARG A 144 2.82 3.21 -13.68
N PRO A 145 1.57 3.09 -14.14
CA PRO A 145 1.15 1.98 -14.99
C PRO A 145 1.87 2.03 -16.35
N ASP A 146 2.06 0.89 -16.96
CA ASP A 146 2.49 0.74 -18.34
C ASP A 146 1.75 -0.43 -19.01
N ALA A 147 1.88 -0.58 -20.33
CA ALA A 147 1.17 -1.60 -21.11
C ALA A 147 1.46 -3.05 -20.65
N VAL A 148 2.60 -3.29 -20.02
CA VAL A 148 3.00 -4.62 -19.50
C VAL A 148 2.56 -4.79 -18.03
N ARG A 149 2.41 -3.68 -17.31
CA ARG A 149 2.12 -3.64 -15.87
C ARG A 149 0.94 -2.71 -15.61
N PRO A 150 -0.27 -3.15 -15.85
CA PRO A 150 -1.47 -2.33 -15.63
C PRO A 150 -1.62 -1.91 -14.15
N PHE A 151 -1.16 -2.71 -13.19
CA PHE A 151 -1.10 -2.36 -11.77
C PHE A 151 0.16 -1.57 -11.36
N GLY A 152 0.90 -1.04 -12.34
CA GLY A 152 1.98 -0.11 -12.11
C GLY A 152 3.26 -0.70 -11.53
N ARG A 153 4.04 0.18 -10.90
CA ARG A 153 5.34 -0.15 -10.31
C ARG A 153 5.53 0.53 -8.97
N SER A 154 6.07 -0.19 -8.00
CA SER A 154 6.50 0.40 -6.74
C SER A 154 7.58 1.46 -6.96
N ARG A 155 7.55 2.51 -6.14
CA ARG A 155 8.64 3.48 -6.01
C ARG A 155 9.87 2.82 -5.42
N ILE A 156 9.70 1.82 -4.57
CA ILE A 156 10.77 1.05 -3.96
C ILE A 156 11.26 0.02 -4.98
N THR A 157 12.37 0.32 -5.66
CA THR A 157 12.95 -0.57 -6.65
C THR A 157 13.72 -1.73 -6.02
N ARG A 158 13.83 -2.85 -6.74
CA ARG A 158 14.67 -3.99 -6.32
C ARG A 158 16.13 -3.57 -6.09
N SER A 159 16.66 -2.66 -6.92
CA SER A 159 17.98 -2.08 -6.74
C SER A 159 18.09 -1.29 -5.45
N GLY A 160 17.08 -0.47 -5.11
CA GLY A 160 17.03 0.28 -3.84
C GLY A 160 17.10 -0.65 -2.62
N ILE A 161 16.29 -1.70 -2.63
CA ILE A 161 16.28 -2.73 -1.57
C ILE A 161 17.64 -3.41 -1.47
N TYR A 162 18.25 -3.77 -2.61
CA TYR A 162 19.55 -4.41 -2.65
C TYR A 162 20.64 -3.50 -2.05
N TYR A 163 20.73 -2.25 -2.49
CA TYR A 163 21.73 -1.31 -1.98
C TYR A 163 21.52 -0.97 -0.50
N GLN A 164 20.28 -0.81 -0.05
CA GLN A 164 20.00 -0.63 1.36
C GLN A 164 20.45 -1.83 2.19
N SER A 165 20.18 -3.04 1.73
CA SER A 165 20.61 -4.28 2.40
C SER A 165 22.12 -4.46 2.38
N TYR A 166 22.80 -4.04 1.31
CA TYR A 166 24.24 -4.06 1.20
C TYR A 166 24.89 -3.06 2.16
N ALA A 167 24.39 -1.82 2.17
CA ALA A 167 24.89 -0.79 3.07
C ALA A 167 24.70 -1.18 4.55
N LYS A 168 23.55 -1.75 4.90
CA LYS A 168 23.29 -2.28 6.24
C LYS A 168 24.36 -3.29 6.67
N ARG A 169 24.64 -4.29 5.83
CA ARG A 169 25.66 -5.30 6.11
C ARG A 169 27.07 -4.70 6.21
N THR A 170 27.36 -3.68 5.43
CA THR A 170 28.67 -2.99 5.48
C THR A 170 28.84 -2.23 6.78
N LEU A 171 27.82 -1.52 7.24
CA LEU A 171 27.83 -0.83 8.54
C LEU A 171 27.97 -1.82 9.70
N GLU A 172 27.20 -2.90 9.69
CA GLU A 172 27.32 -3.94 10.73
C GLU A 172 28.72 -4.55 10.79
N ARG A 173 29.38 -4.75 9.65
CA ARG A 173 30.77 -5.22 9.60
C ARG A 173 31.76 -4.16 10.10
N ALA A 174 31.53 -2.89 9.74
CA ALA A 174 32.36 -1.79 10.22
C ALA A 174 32.29 -1.66 11.75
N ASP A 175 31.11 -1.76 12.34
CA ASP A 175 30.89 -1.74 13.78
C ASP A 175 31.64 -2.88 14.48
N ILE A 176 31.48 -4.11 13.98
CA ILE A 176 32.22 -5.29 14.51
C ILE A 176 33.73 -5.10 14.42
N THR A 177 34.20 -4.58 13.30
CA THR A 177 35.64 -4.32 13.10
C THR A 177 36.16 -3.23 14.07
N ALA A 178 35.39 -2.14 14.22
CA ALA A 178 35.76 -1.06 15.13
C ALA A 178 35.82 -1.54 16.58
N GLU A 179 34.85 -2.39 17.00
CA GLU A 179 34.90 -3.00 18.33
C GLU A 179 36.11 -3.88 18.52
N PHE A 180 36.37 -4.75 17.54
CA PHE A 180 37.54 -5.65 17.61
C PHE A 180 38.87 -4.88 17.74
N TYR A 181 39.05 -3.78 17.01
CA TYR A 181 40.27 -2.96 17.09
C TYR A 181 40.28 -2.03 18.30
N SER A 182 39.15 -1.68 18.89
CA SER A 182 39.08 -0.85 20.10
C SER A 182 39.49 -1.60 21.36
N PHE A 183 39.39 -2.93 21.34
CA PHE A 183 39.86 -3.82 22.42
C PHE A 183 41.03 -4.66 21.95
N PRO A 184 42.30 -4.11 21.97
CA PRO A 184 43.46 -4.84 21.50
C PRO A 184 43.64 -6.14 22.29
N GLN A 185 43.59 -7.26 21.57
CA GLN A 185 43.86 -8.57 22.19
C GLN A 185 45.32 -8.63 22.63
N LYS A 186 45.54 -8.87 23.93
CA LYS A 186 46.87 -9.16 24.46
C LYS A 186 47.20 -10.60 24.10
N TYR A 187 48.23 -10.80 23.32
CA TYR A 187 48.80 -12.13 23.08
C TYR A 187 50.24 -12.18 23.63
N VAL A 188 50.59 -13.29 24.19
CA VAL A 188 51.93 -13.55 24.68
C VAL A 188 52.64 -14.33 23.60
N LEU A 189 53.72 -13.75 23.08
CA LEU A 189 54.63 -14.45 22.17
C LEU A 189 55.78 -15.04 22.99
N GLY A 190 55.98 -16.35 22.87
CA GLY A 190 57.15 -17.06 23.38
C GLY A 190 57.15 -17.24 24.89
N THR A 191 56.51 -18.27 25.35
CA THR A 191 56.99 -18.99 26.54
C THR A 191 57.95 -20.08 26.05
N ASP A 192 59.23 -19.74 26.02
CA ASP A 192 60.23 -20.82 26.01
C ASP A 192 60.07 -21.67 27.27
N PRO A 193 60.14 -23.01 27.18
CA PRO A 193 60.04 -23.92 28.31
C PRO A 193 61.16 -23.77 29.32
#